data_691d27b5e25c069c859d504032d7cade
#
_entry.id   691d27b5e25c069c859d504032d7cade
#
_cell.length_a   1.000
_cell.length_b   1.000
_cell.length_c   1.000
_cell.angle_alpha   90.00
_cell.angle_beta   90.00
_cell.angle_gamma   90.00
#
_symmetry.space_group_name_H-M   'P 1'
#
loop_
_entity.id
_entity.type
_entity.pdbx_description
1 polymer ?
#
loop_
_entity_poly.entity_id
_entity_poly.type
_entity_poly.pdbx_seq_one_letter_code
_entity_poly.pdbx_strand_id
1 'polypeptide(L)'
;ASPRLTRIPMAGQIDILLKEFEEKNLFVTVLSFGFKYGIPTDADLVFDVRFLPNPYYFENMRPLTGNDAPVRDYVMSSDTAKVFLEKLTDMVTFLIPHYIDEGKSQLVIAIGCTGGKHRSVTIANALYEKLKGKEGYGLRLDHKDIEKDGRRK
;
A
#
# COMPACT_ATOMS: atom_id res chain seq x y z
N ALA A 1 5.17 -4.73 30.85
CA ALA A 1 3.78 -4.74 30.54
C ALA A 1 3.27 -6.16 30.38
N SER A 2 3.62 -6.78 29.31
CA SER A 2 3.09 -8.09 29.03
C SER A 2 3.59 -9.20 29.93
N PRO A 3 4.80 -9.12 30.52
CA PRO A 3 5.27 -10.26 31.33
C PRO A 3 4.37 -10.65 32.48
N ARG A 4 3.59 -9.73 32.97
CA ARG A 4 2.70 -10.07 34.08
C ARG A 4 1.64 -11.08 33.73
N LEU A 5 1.29 -11.15 32.45
CA LEU A 5 0.25 -12.07 32.00
C LEU A 5 0.73 -13.50 31.93
N THR A 6 2.03 -13.71 31.93
CA THR A 6 2.58 -15.06 31.90
C THR A 6 2.31 -15.85 33.16
N ARG A 7 1.82 -15.19 34.25
CA ARG A 7 1.51 -15.87 35.49
C ARG A 7 0.11 -16.44 35.55
N ILE A 8 -0.71 -16.14 34.56
CA ILE A 8 -2.05 -16.66 34.49
C ILE A 8 -1.97 -18.14 34.14
N PRO A 9 -2.94 -18.98 34.63
CA PRO A 9 -2.87 -20.41 34.31
C PRO A 9 -2.74 -20.76 32.86
N MET A 10 -3.22 -19.92 31.96
CA MET A 10 -3.07 -20.16 30.52
C MET A 10 -1.95 -19.33 29.95
N ALA A 11 -0.88 -19.20 30.71
CA ALA A 11 0.21 -18.29 30.36
C ALA A 11 0.83 -18.57 29.01
N GLY A 12 1.00 -19.82 28.62
CA GLY A 12 1.59 -20.13 27.33
C GLY A 12 0.79 -19.58 26.16
N GLN A 13 -0.53 -19.74 26.23
CA GLN A 13 -1.40 -19.23 25.17
C GLN A 13 -1.40 -17.71 25.16
N ILE A 14 -1.41 -17.12 26.33
CA ILE A 14 -1.41 -15.66 26.42
C ILE A 14 -0.10 -15.09 25.90
N ASP A 15 1.01 -15.75 26.18
CA ASP A 15 2.30 -15.30 25.67
C ASP A 15 2.32 -15.31 24.14
N ILE A 16 1.78 -16.35 23.54
CA ILE A 16 1.74 -16.44 22.08
C ILE A 16 0.89 -15.31 21.52
N LEU A 17 -0.27 -15.06 22.11
CA LEU A 17 -1.15 -13.99 21.64
C LEU A 17 -0.51 -12.62 21.78
N LEU A 18 0.16 -12.39 22.92
CA LEU A 18 0.82 -11.12 23.14
C LEU A 18 1.96 -10.90 22.17
N LYS A 19 2.71 -11.97 21.88
CA LYS A 19 3.81 -11.87 20.95
C LYS A 19 3.29 -11.54 19.55
N GLU A 20 2.21 -12.18 19.13
CA GLU A 20 1.62 -11.88 17.84
C GLU A 20 1.12 -10.45 17.77
N PHE A 21 0.51 -9.98 18.87
CA PHE A 21 0.03 -8.61 18.94
C PHE A 21 1.20 -7.63 18.84
N GLU A 22 2.27 -7.90 19.54
CA GLU A 22 3.45 -7.02 19.54
C GLU A 22 4.13 -7.02 18.19
N GLU A 23 4.15 -8.16 17.52
CA GLU A 23 4.77 -8.25 16.21
C GLU A 23 3.95 -7.56 15.13
N LYS A 24 2.65 -7.33 15.40
CA LYS A 24 1.76 -6.69 14.45
C LYS A 24 1.11 -5.47 15.07
N ASN A 25 1.92 -4.70 15.82
CA ASN A 25 1.38 -3.52 16.49
C ASN A 25 1.24 -2.33 15.54
N LEU A 26 1.72 -2.45 14.30
CA LEU A 26 1.46 -1.46 13.26
C LEU A 26 0.70 -2.14 12.14
N PHE A 27 -0.39 -1.52 11.69
CA PHE A 27 -1.14 -2.03 10.57
C PHE A 27 -0.97 -1.09 9.38
N VAL A 28 -0.42 -1.61 8.30
CA VAL A 28 -0.09 -0.82 7.11
C VAL A 28 -1.13 -1.07 6.04
N THR A 29 -1.70 0.01 5.50
CA THR A 29 -2.59 -0.05 4.36
C THR A 29 -1.92 0.63 3.18
N VAL A 30 -1.80 -0.09 2.07
CA VAL A 30 -1.39 0.50 0.79
C VAL A 30 -2.66 0.76 0.01
N LEU A 31 -2.88 2.01 -0.34
CA LEU A 31 -4.16 2.46 -0.90
C LEU A 31 -3.91 3.19 -2.21
N SER A 32 -4.60 2.78 -3.28
CA SER A 32 -4.56 3.56 -4.51
C SER A 32 -5.80 4.44 -4.60
N PHE A 33 -5.67 5.59 -5.24
CA PHE A 33 -6.79 6.52 -5.40
C PHE A 33 -6.60 7.38 -6.64
N GLY A 34 -7.67 8.08 -7.01
CA GLY A 34 -7.63 9.04 -8.10
C GLY A 34 -7.75 10.45 -7.54
N PHE A 35 -6.84 11.33 -7.95
CA PHE A 35 -6.85 12.70 -7.45
C PHE A 35 -8.18 13.40 -7.76
N LYS A 36 -8.82 13.04 -8.87
CA LYS A 36 -10.08 13.70 -9.20
C LYS A 36 -11.23 13.31 -8.26
N TYR A 37 -11.03 12.28 -7.44
CA TYR A 37 -12.03 11.89 -6.44
C TYR A 37 -11.61 12.31 -5.04
N GLY A 38 -10.49 12.98 -4.91
CA GLY A 38 -10.04 13.50 -3.62
C GLY A 38 -9.00 12.63 -2.96
N ILE A 39 -8.09 13.29 -2.27
CA ILE A 39 -7.05 12.62 -1.49
C ILE A 39 -7.70 12.03 -0.24
N PRO A 40 -7.42 10.76 0.08
CA PRO A 40 -7.97 10.17 1.30
C PRO A 40 -7.57 10.98 2.52
N THR A 41 -8.54 11.31 3.36
CA THR A 41 -8.29 12.21 4.49
C THR A 41 -7.49 11.55 5.60
N ASP A 42 -7.47 10.23 5.65
CA ASP A 42 -6.72 9.52 6.68
C ASP A 42 -5.34 9.06 6.21
N ALA A 43 -4.89 9.49 5.03
CA ALA A 43 -3.58 9.10 4.53
C ALA A 43 -2.47 9.78 5.32
N ASP A 44 -1.48 8.99 5.70
CA ASP A 44 -0.28 9.49 6.36
C ASP A 44 0.77 9.92 5.35
N LEU A 45 0.90 9.15 4.27
CA LEU A 45 1.84 9.42 3.20
C LEU A 45 1.07 9.41 1.89
N VAL A 46 1.33 10.39 1.06
CA VAL A 46 0.65 10.52 -0.23
C VAL A 46 1.70 10.68 -1.31
N PHE A 47 1.62 9.83 -2.33
CA PHE A 47 2.55 9.86 -3.45
C PHE A 47 1.78 10.04 -4.75
N ASP A 48 2.22 10.99 -5.54
CA ASP A 48 1.60 11.33 -6.82
C ASP A 48 2.40 10.64 -7.93
N VAL A 49 1.77 9.70 -8.63
CA VAL A 49 2.45 8.97 -9.71
C VAL A 49 1.93 9.37 -11.09
N ARG A 50 1.36 10.58 -11.20
CA ARG A 50 0.86 11.06 -12.49
C ARG A 50 1.96 11.30 -13.51
N PHE A 51 3.22 11.30 -13.09
CA PHE A 51 4.35 11.46 -14.00
C PHE A 51 4.70 10.17 -14.77
N LEU A 52 4.11 9.05 -14.42
CA LEU A 52 4.40 7.79 -15.08
C LEU A 52 3.64 7.67 -16.40
N PRO A 53 4.07 6.76 -17.29
CA PRO A 53 3.35 6.56 -18.56
C PRO A 53 1.88 6.28 -18.33
N ASN A 54 1.02 6.86 -19.14
CA ASN A 54 -0.40 6.82 -18.92
C ASN A 54 -1.11 5.88 -19.90
N PRO A 55 -1.56 4.70 -19.43
CA PRO A 55 -2.24 3.74 -20.30
C PRO A 55 -3.55 4.26 -20.89
N TYR A 56 -4.11 5.30 -20.32
CA TYR A 56 -5.37 5.86 -20.78
C TYR A 56 -5.32 6.25 -22.27
N TYR A 57 -4.15 6.62 -22.76
CA TYR A 57 -4.00 7.06 -24.12
C TYR A 57 -4.04 5.93 -25.15
N PHE A 58 -4.12 4.69 -24.71
CA PHE A 58 -4.17 3.54 -25.60
C PHE A 58 -5.54 2.87 -25.47
N GLU A 59 -6.24 2.73 -26.60
CA GLU A 59 -7.61 2.22 -26.58
C GLU A 59 -7.70 0.82 -25.98
N ASN A 60 -6.70 -0.01 -26.24
CA ASN A 60 -6.72 -1.39 -25.73
C ASN A 60 -6.44 -1.46 -24.24
N MET A 61 -5.87 -0.42 -23.64
CA MET A 61 -5.57 -0.43 -22.22
C MET A 61 -6.53 0.45 -21.42
N ARG A 62 -7.20 1.38 -22.07
CA ARG A 62 -8.08 2.32 -21.39
C ARG A 62 -9.13 1.66 -20.51
N PRO A 63 -9.82 0.61 -20.98
CA PRO A 63 -10.84 -0.05 -20.14
C PRO A 63 -10.26 -1.00 -19.10
N LEU A 64 -8.99 -1.31 -19.18
CA LEU A 64 -8.35 -2.21 -18.22
C LEU A 64 -7.90 -1.43 -16.99
N THR A 65 -7.36 -2.15 -16.01
CA THR A 65 -6.86 -1.54 -14.78
C THR A 65 -5.43 -1.96 -14.53
N GLY A 66 -4.83 -1.37 -13.50
CA GLY A 66 -3.48 -1.77 -13.09
C GLY A 66 -3.38 -3.19 -12.58
N ASN A 67 -4.52 -3.85 -12.35
CA ASN A 67 -4.51 -5.28 -12.03
C ASN A 67 -4.30 -6.15 -13.25
N ASP A 68 -4.45 -5.59 -14.44
CA ASP A 68 -4.33 -6.36 -15.67
C ASP A 68 -2.91 -6.29 -16.20
N ALA A 69 -2.43 -7.43 -16.70
CA ALA A 69 -1.04 -7.54 -17.14
C ALA A 69 -0.63 -6.51 -18.19
N PRO A 70 -1.44 -6.24 -19.24
CA PRO A 70 -1.01 -5.24 -20.24
C PRO A 70 -0.74 -3.86 -19.64
N VAL A 71 -1.58 -3.44 -18.70
CA VAL A 71 -1.41 -2.14 -18.05
C VAL A 71 -0.18 -2.16 -17.14
N ARG A 72 -0.10 -3.19 -16.30
CA ARG A 72 1.02 -3.33 -15.39
C ARG A 72 2.34 -3.34 -16.14
N ASP A 73 2.41 -4.13 -17.19
CA ASP A 73 3.66 -4.27 -17.94
C ASP A 73 4.03 -2.97 -18.64
N TYR A 74 3.03 -2.26 -19.14
CA TYR A 74 3.29 -0.98 -19.81
C TYR A 74 3.86 0.04 -18.82
N VAL A 75 3.20 0.20 -17.66
CA VAL A 75 3.65 1.17 -16.66
C VAL A 75 5.04 0.79 -16.15
N MET A 76 5.24 -0.49 -15.86
CA MET A 76 6.51 -0.93 -15.26
C MET A 76 7.63 -1.13 -16.28
N SER A 77 7.36 -0.98 -17.58
CA SER A 77 8.43 -0.99 -18.56
C SER A 77 9.26 0.30 -18.52
N SER A 78 8.75 1.33 -17.88
CA SER A 78 9.43 2.61 -17.76
C SER A 78 10.54 2.50 -16.71
N ASP A 79 11.73 2.96 -17.05
CA ASP A 79 12.81 3.02 -16.08
C ASP A 79 12.45 3.91 -14.91
N THR A 80 11.73 5.00 -15.19
CA THR A 80 11.29 5.92 -14.14
C THR A 80 10.41 5.20 -13.12
N ALA A 81 9.49 4.34 -13.60
CA ALA A 81 8.62 3.58 -12.70
C ALA A 81 9.43 2.64 -11.83
N LYS A 82 10.42 1.97 -12.42
CA LYS A 82 11.24 1.03 -11.66
C LYS A 82 12.04 1.74 -10.59
N VAL A 83 12.65 2.86 -10.94
CA VAL A 83 13.43 3.64 -9.97
C VAL A 83 12.53 4.21 -8.89
N PHE A 84 11.35 4.70 -9.28
CA PHE A 84 10.41 5.24 -8.30
C PHE A 84 10.00 4.15 -7.29
N LEU A 85 9.67 2.97 -7.78
CA LEU A 85 9.27 1.88 -6.90
C LEU A 85 10.37 1.51 -5.94
N GLU A 86 11.61 1.49 -6.41
CA GLU A 86 12.75 1.18 -5.55
C GLU A 86 12.90 2.21 -4.44
N LYS A 87 12.83 3.49 -4.79
CA LYS A 87 12.97 4.54 -3.81
C LYS A 87 11.80 4.57 -2.83
N LEU A 88 10.59 4.32 -3.34
CA LEU A 88 9.40 4.26 -2.51
C LEU A 88 9.51 3.12 -1.50
N THR A 89 9.90 1.95 -1.97
CA THR A 89 10.06 0.78 -1.11
C THR A 89 11.10 1.05 -0.03
N ASP A 90 12.22 1.65 -0.42
CA ASP A 90 13.28 1.99 0.54
C ASP A 90 12.77 2.95 1.60
N MET A 91 12.04 3.99 1.19
CA MET A 91 11.54 4.99 2.12
C MET A 91 10.54 4.36 3.09
N VAL A 92 9.60 3.59 2.58
CA VAL A 92 8.58 2.97 3.43
C VAL A 92 9.22 1.97 4.39
N THR A 93 10.14 1.16 3.90
CA THR A 93 10.84 0.18 4.73
C THR A 93 11.64 0.88 5.83
N PHE A 94 12.24 2.02 5.50
CA PHE A 94 12.96 2.81 6.48
C PHE A 94 12.01 3.37 7.55
N LEU A 95 10.83 3.84 7.14
CA LEU A 95 9.92 4.53 8.05
C LEU A 95 9.19 3.60 9.00
N ILE A 96 8.87 2.37 8.55
CA ILE A 96 8.03 1.48 9.34
C ILE A 96 8.56 1.26 10.76
N PRO A 97 9.85 0.87 10.95
CA PRO A 97 10.32 0.68 12.34
C PRO A 97 10.27 1.96 13.17
N HIS A 98 10.47 3.11 12.54
CA HIS A 98 10.40 4.37 13.26
C HIS A 98 8.98 4.70 13.68
N TYR A 99 7.99 4.38 12.85
CA TYR A 99 6.60 4.56 13.24
C TYR A 99 6.20 3.62 14.36
N ILE A 100 6.71 2.39 14.31
CA ILE A 100 6.44 1.43 15.39
C ILE A 100 7.00 1.97 16.72
N ASP A 101 8.24 2.47 16.67
CA ASP A 101 8.89 3.00 17.87
C ASP A 101 8.15 4.21 18.40
N GLU A 102 7.55 4.99 17.52
CA GLU A 102 6.84 6.20 17.93
C GLU A 102 5.46 5.85 18.53
N GLY A 103 5.01 4.62 18.34
CA GLY A 103 3.73 4.20 18.91
C GLY A 103 2.57 4.28 17.95
N LYS A 104 2.84 4.50 16.67
CA LYS A 104 1.79 4.57 15.66
C LYS A 104 1.16 3.21 15.48
N SER A 105 -0.17 3.16 15.43
CA SER A 105 -0.87 1.88 15.30
C SER A 105 -1.33 1.61 13.87
N GLN A 106 -1.52 2.65 13.06
CA GLN A 106 -1.96 2.50 11.67
C GLN A 106 -1.16 3.43 10.79
N LEU A 107 -0.80 2.92 9.60
CA LEU A 107 -0.08 3.70 8.60
C LEU A 107 -0.80 3.53 7.28
N VAL A 108 -1.27 4.64 6.71
CA VAL A 108 -1.95 4.61 5.42
C VAL A 108 -1.05 5.28 4.39
N ILE A 109 -0.65 4.50 3.39
CA ILE A 109 0.20 4.96 2.29
C ILE A 109 -0.68 5.05 1.06
N ALA A 110 -0.95 6.28 0.61
CA ALA A 110 -1.86 6.52 -0.50
C ALA A 110 -1.07 6.86 -1.75
N ILE A 111 -1.38 6.18 -2.84
CA ILE A 111 -0.71 6.37 -4.12
C ILE A 111 -1.76 6.79 -5.12
N GLY A 112 -1.58 7.97 -5.74
CA GLY A 112 -2.60 8.56 -6.58
C GLY A 112 -2.17 8.82 -8.00
N CYS A 113 -3.08 8.60 -8.94
CA CYS A 113 -2.97 9.08 -10.30
C CYS A 113 -4.25 9.82 -10.60
N THR A 114 -4.48 10.22 -11.86
CA THR A 114 -5.62 11.07 -12.17
C THR A 114 -6.94 10.39 -11.81
N GLY A 115 -7.17 9.19 -12.34
CA GLY A 115 -8.45 8.50 -12.14
C GLY A 115 -8.42 7.37 -11.13
N GLY A 116 -7.24 6.95 -10.68
CA GLY A 116 -7.15 5.88 -9.71
C GLY A 116 -7.35 4.50 -10.28
N LYS A 117 -7.11 4.32 -11.57
CA LYS A 117 -7.43 3.07 -12.26
C LYS A 117 -6.20 2.35 -12.80
N HIS A 118 -5.21 3.07 -13.27
CA HIS A 118 -4.08 2.46 -14.00
C HIS A 118 -2.77 2.56 -13.24
N ARG A 119 -2.17 3.77 -13.24
CA ARG A 119 -0.83 3.96 -12.70
C ARG A 119 -0.77 3.75 -11.20
N SER A 120 -1.73 4.32 -10.47
CA SER A 120 -1.74 4.18 -9.01
C SER A 120 -1.99 2.74 -8.59
N VAL A 121 -2.89 2.03 -9.28
CA VAL A 121 -3.16 0.64 -8.97
C VAL A 121 -1.92 -0.22 -9.22
N THR A 122 -1.22 0.03 -10.32
CA THR A 122 0.00 -0.71 -10.65
C THR A 122 1.06 -0.53 -9.55
N ILE A 123 1.31 0.71 -9.16
CA ILE A 123 2.34 0.98 -8.16
C ILE A 123 1.93 0.48 -6.79
N ALA A 124 0.65 0.62 -6.43
CA ALA A 124 0.17 0.12 -5.14
C ALA A 124 0.33 -1.39 -5.05
N ASN A 125 -0.03 -2.11 -6.12
CA ASN A 125 0.16 -3.56 -6.15
C ASN A 125 1.63 -3.91 -5.98
N ALA A 126 2.52 -3.20 -6.69
CA ALA A 126 3.94 -3.50 -6.64
C ALA A 126 4.52 -3.24 -5.26
N LEU A 127 4.12 -2.13 -4.63
CA LEU A 127 4.59 -1.83 -3.28
C LEU A 127 4.09 -2.88 -2.29
N TYR A 128 2.82 -3.27 -2.41
CA TYR A 128 2.25 -4.31 -1.55
C TYR A 128 3.08 -5.58 -1.63
N GLU A 129 3.44 -6.01 -2.85
CA GLU A 129 4.23 -7.22 -3.01
C GLU A 129 5.62 -7.09 -2.39
N LYS A 130 6.21 -5.89 -2.44
CA LYS A 130 7.51 -5.67 -1.83
C LYS A 130 7.46 -5.71 -0.31
N LEU A 131 6.34 -5.30 0.27
CA LEU A 131 6.19 -5.25 1.73
C LEU A 131 5.65 -6.56 2.33
N LYS A 132 5.07 -7.40 1.51
CA LYS A 132 4.41 -8.62 1.95
C LYS A 132 5.43 -9.61 2.50
N GLY A 133 5.00 -10.38 3.50
CA GLY A 133 5.81 -11.48 4.02
C GLY A 133 6.84 -11.06 5.04
N LYS A 134 6.82 -9.83 5.49
CA LYS A 134 7.76 -9.37 6.52
C LYS A 134 7.07 -9.36 7.86
N GLU A 135 7.86 -9.50 8.91
CA GLU A 135 7.33 -9.51 10.27
C GLU A 135 7.29 -8.11 10.83
N GLY A 136 6.47 -7.96 11.87
CA GLY A 136 6.43 -6.71 12.61
C GLY A 136 5.25 -5.82 12.29
N TYR A 137 4.52 -6.09 11.22
CA TYR A 137 3.35 -5.28 10.89
C TYR A 137 2.35 -6.10 10.08
N GLY A 138 1.08 -5.69 10.18
CA GLY A 138 0.04 -6.22 9.32
C GLY A 138 0.01 -5.41 8.03
N LEU A 139 -0.58 -5.97 6.97
CA LEU A 139 -0.55 -5.33 5.67
C LEU A 139 -1.83 -5.62 4.91
N ARG A 140 -2.39 -4.59 4.29
CA ARG A 140 -3.49 -4.80 3.36
C ARG A 140 -3.40 -3.83 2.20
N LEU A 141 -4.09 -4.18 1.12
CA LEU A 141 -4.12 -3.43 -0.12
C LEU A 141 -5.55 -3.05 -0.44
N ASP A 142 -5.76 -1.81 -0.84
CA ASP A 142 -7.09 -1.31 -1.18
C ASP A 142 -6.99 -0.38 -2.38
N HIS A 143 -7.96 -0.49 -3.28
CA HIS A 143 -8.03 0.37 -4.46
C HIS A 143 -9.33 1.17 -4.39
N LYS A 144 -9.21 2.39 -3.87
CA LYS A 144 -10.38 3.19 -3.50
C LYS A 144 -11.26 3.54 -4.69
N ASP A 145 -10.64 3.86 -5.82
CA ASP A 145 -11.37 4.44 -6.95
C ASP A 145 -11.28 3.61 -8.21
N ILE A 146 -10.86 2.35 -8.10
CA ILE A 146 -10.55 1.54 -9.29
C ILE A 146 -11.74 1.36 -10.23
N GLU A 147 -12.95 1.36 -9.69
CA GLU A 147 -14.15 1.12 -10.51
C GLU A 147 -14.88 2.39 -10.87
N LYS A 148 -14.49 3.52 -10.34
CA LYS A 148 -15.26 4.75 -10.55
C LYS A 148 -15.13 5.27 -11.97
N ASP A 149 -13.93 5.23 -12.51
CA ASP A 149 -13.71 5.70 -13.87
C ASP A 149 -14.44 4.84 -14.89
N GLY A 150 -14.53 3.54 -14.63
CA GLY A 150 -15.21 2.63 -15.54
C GLY A 150 -16.70 2.88 -15.63
N ARG A 151 -17.27 3.57 -14.66
CA ARG A 151 -18.71 3.87 -14.66
C ARG A 151 -19.02 5.25 -15.19
N ARG A 152 -18.02 6.04 -15.51
CA ARG A 152 -18.22 7.38 -16.04
C ARG A 152 -18.45 7.31 -17.53
N LYS A 153 -19.46 7.96 -18.00
CA LYS A 153 -19.79 7.95 -19.41
C LYS A 153 -19.66 9.31 -20.04
#